data_43700b049788eb3fcff25078675b9757
#
_entry.id   43700b049788eb3fcff25078675b9757
#
_cell.length_a   1.000
_cell.length_b   1.000
_cell.length_c   1.000
_cell.angle_alpha   90.00
_cell.angle_beta   90.00
_cell.angle_gamma   90.00
#
_symmetry.space_group_name_H-M   'P 1'
#
loop_
_entity.id
_entity.type
_entity.pdbx_description
1 polymer ?
#
loop_
_entity_poly.entity_id
_entity_poly.type
_entity_poly.pdbx_seq_one_letter_code
_entity_poly.pdbx_strand_id
1 'polypeptide(L)'
;MKPIERIAIFIHFKKITPHAFEQKIELSNGYFSKQLKHLGSVGSDILIRIHQTYTDLDILWVLTGEGQMIKEAGQQSQQIDDTILEEFTNKYTNENKKLKKLHSLRN
;
A
#
# COMPACT_ATOMS: atom_id res chain seq x y z
N MET A 1 -10.74 13.09 -2.84
CA MET A 1 -9.86 12.44 -3.82
C MET A 1 -9.62 11.00 -3.42
N LYS A 2 -9.73 10.10 -4.35
CA LYS A 2 -9.55 8.67 -4.08
C LYS A 2 -8.10 8.25 -4.24
N PRO A 3 -7.70 7.11 -3.65
CA PRO A 3 -6.34 6.61 -3.81
C PRO A 3 -5.88 6.48 -5.26
N ILE A 4 -6.77 6.05 -6.17
CA ILE A 4 -6.40 5.93 -7.58
C ILE A 4 -6.00 7.27 -8.18
N GLU A 5 -6.64 8.34 -7.75
CA GLU A 5 -6.31 9.68 -8.22
C GLU A 5 -4.96 10.14 -7.67
N ARG A 6 -4.67 9.83 -6.43
CA ARG A 6 -3.36 10.15 -5.84
C ARG A 6 -2.24 9.40 -6.53
N ILE A 7 -2.49 8.15 -6.90
CA ILE A 7 -1.52 7.38 -7.68
C ILE A 7 -1.29 8.04 -9.04
N ALA A 8 -2.35 8.55 -9.67
CA ALA A 8 -2.20 9.29 -10.93
C ALA A 8 -1.31 10.52 -10.78
N ILE A 9 -1.47 11.24 -9.67
CA ILE A 9 -0.64 12.39 -9.37
C ILE A 9 0.82 11.96 -9.24
N PHE A 10 1.07 10.87 -8.56
CA PHE A 10 2.42 10.33 -8.39
C PHE A 10 3.05 9.94 -9.73
N ILE A 11 2.29 9.26 -10.58
CA ILE A 11 2.77 8.86 -11.91
C ILE A 11 3.16 10.10 -12.72
N HIS A 12 2.33 11.11 -12.67
CA HIS A 12 2.61 12.36 -13.36
C HIS A 12 3.86 13.05 -12.78
N PHE A 13 4.00 13.05 -11.46
CA PHE A 13 5.16 13.61 -10.79
C PHE A 13 6.44 12.91 -11.23
N LYS A 14 6.41 11.59 -11.37
CA LYS A 14 7.56 10.80 -11.81
C LYS A 14 7.84 10.93 -13.30
N LYS A 15 6.96 11.58 -14.04
CA LYS A 15 7.09 11.76 -15.49
C LYS A 15 7.16 10.43 -16.24
N ILE A 16 6.39 9.46 -15.79
CA ILE A 16 6.26 8.17 -16.44
C ILE A 16 4.85 8.03 -16.99
N THR A 17 4.67 7.14 -17.94
CA THR A 17 3.34 6.89 -18.49
C THR A 17 2.60 5.87 -17.63
N PRO A 18 1.26 5.89 -17.63
CA PRO A 18 0.50 4.84 -16.95
C PRO A 18 0.87 3.44 -17.44
N HIS A 19 1.14 3.30 -18.73
CA HIS A 19 1.55 2.02 -19.30
C HIS A 19 2.88 1.53 -18.72
N ALA A 20 3.85 2.41 -18.64
CA ALA A 20 5.15 2.06 -18.04
C ALA A 20 4.99 1.68 -16.57
N PHE A 21 4.14 2.39 -15.85
CA PHE A 21 3.84 2.09 -14.47
C PHE A 21 3.20 0.72 -14.32
N GLU A 22 2.21 0.43 -15.17
CA GLU A 22 1.54 -0.88 -15.16
C GLU A 22 2.53 -2.00 -15.41
N GLN A 23 3.39 -1.84 -16.40
CA GLN A 23 4.39 -2.87 -16.70
C GLN A 23 5.33 -3.09 -15.53
N LYS A 24 5.75 -2.04 -14.89
CA LYS A 24 6.74 -2.14 -13.82
C LYS A 24 6.19 -2.87 -12.60
N ILE A 25 4.92 -2.73 -12.31
CA ILE A 25 4.30 -3.42 -11.17
C ILE A 25 3.46 -4.62 -11.62
N GLU A 26 3.63 -5.05 -12.86
CA GLU A 26 3.02 -6.27 -13.40
C GLU A 26 1.50 -6.25 -13.39
N LEU A 27 0.93 -5.12 -13.79
CA LEU A 27 -0.50 -5.00 -14.01
C LEU A 27 -0.83 -5.23 -15.48
N SER A 28 -2.07 -5.62 -15.74
CA SER A 28 -2.53 -5.75 -17.11
C SER A 28 -2.64 -4.40 -17.78
N ASN A 29 -2.47 -4.39 -19.11
CA ASN A 29 -2.56 -3.16 -19.90
C ASN A 29 -3.93 -2.52 -19.72
N GLY A 30 -3.92 -1.22 -19.48
CA GLY A 30 -5.15 -0.45 -19.36
C GLY A 30 -5.82 -0.53 -18.00
N TYR A 31 -5.29 -1.35 -17.08
CA TYR A 31 -5.87 -1.48 -15.75
C TYR A 31 -5.97 -0.12 -15.06
N PHE A 32 -4.87 0.61 -15.05
CA PHE A 32 -4.82 1.89 -14.34
C PHE A 32 -5.78 2.90 -14.97
N SER A 33 -5.75 3.03 -16.29
CA SER A 33 -6.63 3.97 -16.99
C SER A 33 -8.09 3.64 -16.74
N LYS A 34 -8.43 2.36 -16.75
CA LYS A 34 -9.80 1.92 -16.51
C LYS A 34 -10.24 2.25 -15.09
N GLN A 35 -9.40 1.95 -14.11
CA GLN A 35 -9.72 2.25 -12.72
C GLN A 35 -9.84 3.75 -12.47
N LEU A 36 -8.97 4.53 -13.08
CA LEU A 36 -9.03 5.98 -12.95
C LEU A 36 -10.32 6.53 -13.53
N LYS A 37 -10.73 6.04 -14.69
CA LYS A 37 -11.94 6.48 -15.35
C LYS A 37 -13.17 6.26 -14.48
N HIS A 38 -13.23 5.15 -13.78
CA HIS A 38 -14.37 4.79 -12.93
C HIS A 38 -14.15 5.15 -11.46
N LEU A 39 -13.02 5.76 -11.13
CA LEU A 39 -12.62 6.04 -9.75
C LEU A 39 -12.76 4.80 -8.88
N GLY A 40 -12.27 3.69 -9.42
CA GLY A 40 -12.36 2.41 -8.73
C GLY A 40 -11.42 2.28 -7.57
N SER A 41 -11.62 1.24 -6.79
CA SER A 41 -10.77 0.93 -5.66
C SER A 41 -9.47 0.27 -6.12
N VAL A 42 -8.41 0.50 -5.36
CA VAL A 42 -7.13 -0.15 -5.60
C VAL A 42 -6.98 -1.26 -4.58
N GLY A 43 -6.79 -2.49 -5.05
CA GLY A 43 -6.63 -3.62 -4.16
C GLY A 43 -5.35 -3.55 -3.35
N SER A 44 -5.36 -4.20 -2.18
CA SER A 44 -4.20 -4.20 -1.31
C SER A 44 -2.97 -4.84 -1.96
N ASP A 45 -3.18 -5.86 -2.79
CA ASP A 45 -2.06 -6.51 -3.50
C ASP A 45 -1.33 -5.53 -4.40
N ILE A 46 -2.10 -4.67 -5.06
CA ILE A 46 -1.53 -3.67 -5.96
C ILE A 46 -0.79 -2.60 -5.16
N LEU A 47 -1.36 -2.19 -4.04
CA LEU A 47 -0.70 -1.23 -3.15
C LEU A 47 0.63 -1.77 -2.63
N ILE A 48 0.67 -3.06 -2.31
CA ILE A 48 1.91 -3.69 -1.88
C ILE A 48 2.95 -3.66 -2.99
N ARG A 49 2.56 -3.99 -4.22
CA ARG A 49 3.48 -3.92 -5.37
C ARG A 49 4.01 -2.52 -5.59
N ILE A 50 3.13 -1.52 -5.49
CA ILE A 50 3.54 -0.12 -5.62
C ILE A 50 4.55 0.24 -4.55
N HIS A 51 4.27 -0.13 -3.32
CA HIS A 51 5.16 0.15 -2.20
C HIS A 51 6.53 -0.50 -2.38
N GLN A 52 6.56 -1.73 -2.87
CA GLN A 52 7.81 -2.45 -3.08
C GLN A 52 8.62 -1.89 -4.24
N THR A 53 7.96 -1.36 -5.25
CA THR A 53 8.61 -0.86 -6.45
C THR A 53 9.03 0.60 -6.32
N TYR A 54 8.12 1.41 -5.78
CA TYR A 54 8.32 2.85 -5.62
C TYR A 54 8.43 3.17 -4.14
N THR A 55 9.60 2.90 -3.59
CA THR A 55 9.82 3.01 -2.15
C THR A 55 9.78 4.44 -1.63
N ASP A 56 9.91 5.43 -2.51
CA ASP A 56 9.82 6.83 -2.14
C ASP A 56 8.39 7.34 -2.02
N LEU A 57 7.43 6.61 -2.54
CA LEU A 57 6.02 6.99 -2.40
C LEU A 57 5.52 6.63 -1.02
N ASP A 58 4.90 7.60 -0.36
CA ASP A 58 4.30 7.34 0.95
C ASP A 58 2.91 6.76 0.76
N ILE A 59 2.75 5.49 1.08
CA ILE A 59 1.49 4.78 0.92
C ILE A 59 0.41 5.35 1.82
N LEU A 60 0.77 5.85 2.98
CA LEU A 60 -0.20 6.50 3.86
C LEU A 60 -0.84 7.71 3.17
N TRP A 61 -0.02 8.49 2.47
CA TRP A 61 -0.55 9.60 1.68
C TRP A 61 -1.48 9.10 0.58
N VAL A 62 -1.13 8.00 -0.08
CA VAL A 62 -1.99 7.43 -1.12
C VAL A 62 -3.35 7.06 -0.55
N LEU A 63 -3.36 6.45 0.63
CA LEU A 63 -4.59 5.96 1.24
C LEU A 63 -5.44 7.07 1.84
N THR A 64 -4.83 8.05 2.47
CA THR A 64 -5.55 9.03 3.28
C THR A 64 -5.51 10.45 2.73
N GLY A 65 -4.53 10.77 1.91
CA GLY A 65 -4.29 12.15 1.48
C GLY A 65 -3.55 12.98 2.52
N GLU A 66 -3.24 12.40 3.66
CA GLU A 66 -2.51 13.11 4.70
C GLU A 66 -1.01 12.93 4.53
N GLY A 67 -0.26 13.94 4.95
CA GLY A 67 1.18 13.90 4.85
C GLY A 67 1.68 14.32 3.48
N GLN A 68 2.84 13.83 3.11
CA GLN A 68 3.49 14.18 1.86
C GLN A 68 3.51 12.98 0.91
N MET A 69 3.41 13.27 -0.37
CA MET A 69 3.44 12.23 -1.40
C MET A 69 4.75 11.47 -1.40
N ILE A 70 5.86 12.17 -1.30
CA ILE A 70 7.19 11.58 -1.36
C ILE A 70 7.81 11.60 0.03
N LYS A 71 8.36 10.47 0.44
CA LYS A 71 9.09 10.39 1.70
C LYS A 71 10.36 11.19 1.59
N GLU A 72 10.64 11.99 2.61
CA GLU A 72 11.90 12.71 2.65
C GLU A 72 13.02 11.76 3.05
N ALA A 73 14.22 12.09 2.61
CA ALA A 73 15.40 11.35 3.04
C ALA A 73 15.49 11.44 4.57
N GLY A 74 15.60 10.29 5.22
CA GLY A 74 15.68 10.25 6.67
C GLY A 74 14.36 10.06 7.39
N GLN A 75 13.25 10.02 6.70
CA GLN A 75 11.94 9.75 7.33
C GLN A 75 11.75 8.28 7.67
N GLN A 76 12.82 7.55 7.75
CA GLN A 76 12.74 6.16 8.21
C GLN A 76 12.23 6.05 9.63
N SER A 77 12.30 7.15 10.37
CA SER A 77 11.69 7.22 11.70
C SER A 77 10.19 6.98 11.66
N GLN A 78 9.60 7.09 10.50
CA GLN A 78 8.20 6.78 10.30
C GLN A 78 7.97 5.29 10.18
N GLN A 79 9.01 4.53 9.98
CA GLN A 79 8.88 3.09 9.95
C GLN A 79 8.60 2.59 11.36
N ILE A 80 7.75 1.59 11.43
CA ILE A 80 7.47 0.93 12.70
C ILE A 80 8.74 0.25 13.14
N ASP A 81 9.15 0.54 14.38
CA ASP A 81 10.29 -0.13 14.99
C ASP A 81 10.04 -1.63 15.00
N ASP A 82 11.07 -2.41 14.72
CA ASP A 82 10.96 -3.86 14.69
C ASP A 82 10.38 -4.41 16.00
N THR A 83 10.76 -3.82 17.12
CA THR A 83 10.25 -4.22 18.43
C THR A 83 8.75 -3.99 18.52
N ILE A 84 8.28 -2.84 18.06
CA ILE A 84 6.86 -2.51 18.08
C ILE A 84 6.10 -3.44 17.14
N LEU A 85 6.66 -3.68 15.97
CA LEU A 85 6.04 -4.58 15.00
C LEU A 85 5.94 -5.99 15.57
N GLU A 86 6.99 -6.45 16.22
CA GLU A 86 7.02 -7.78 16.83
C GLU A 86 5.96 -7.90 17.93
N GLU A 87 5.87 -6.88 18.79
CA GLU A 87 4.86 -6.87 19.85
C GLU A 87 3.46 -6.91 19.28
N PHE A 88 3.20 -6.11 18.25
CA PHE A 88 1.90 -6.08 17.60
C PHE A 88 1.57 -7.44 16.99
N THR A 89 2.53 -8.03 16.28
CA THR A 89 2.34 -9.32 15.62
C THR A 89 2.08 -10.41 16.65
N ASN A 90 2.85 -10.43 17.75
CA ASN A 90 2.67 -11.42 18.80
C ASN A 90 1.30 -11.30 19.46
N LYS A 91 0.86 -10.09 19.73
CA LYS A 91 -0.45 -9.86 20.31
C LYS A 91 -1.55 -10.38 19.38
N TYR A 92 -1.46 -10.06 18.11
CA TYR A 92 -2.43 -10.49 17.13
C TYR A 92 -2.44 -12.01 16.97
N THR A 93 -1.27 -12.61 16.92
CA THR A 93 -1.14 -14.05 16.80
C THR A 93 -1.72 -14.77 17.99
N ASN A 94 -1.46 -14.26 19.19
CA ASN A 94 -2.01 -14.84 20.41
C ASN A 94 -3.53 -14.74 20.45
N GLU A 95 -4.08 -13.62 20.05
CA GLU A 95 -5.52 -13.45 19.97
C GLU A 95 -6.14 -14.41 18.97
N ASN A 96 -5.51 -14.58 17.82
CA ASN A 96 -5.99 -15.49 16.80
C ASN A 96 -5.95 -16.93 17.28
N LYS A 97 -4.90 -17.32 17.95
CA LYS A 97 -4.81 -18.66 18.53
C LYS A 97 -5.93 -18.90 19.55
N LYS A 98 -6.19 -17.90 20.37
CA LYS A 98 -7.25 -17.97 21.37
C LYS A 98 -8.61 -18.14 20.72
N LEU A 99 -8.88 -17.32 19.70
CA LEU A 99 -10.13 -17.38 18.98
C LEU A 99 -10.32 -18.72 18.29
N LYS A 100 -9.28 -19.24 17.69
CA LYS A 100 -9.35 -20.54 17.02
C LYS A 100 -9.65 -21.65 18.00
N LYS A 101 -9.06 -21.61 19.17
CA LYS A 101 -9.38 -22.58 20.22
C LYS A 101 -10.83 -22.51 20.64
N LEU A 102 -11.32 -21.29 20.85
CA LEU A 102 -12.69 -21.07 21.29
C LEU A 102 -13.71 -21.49 20.25
N HIS A 103 -13.39 -21.27 18.97
CA HIS A 103 -14.34 -21.59 17.91
C HIS A 103 -14.43 -23.07 17.64
N SER A 104 -13.35 -23.78 17.67
CA SER A 104 -13.40 -25.19 17.25
C SER A 104 -12.22 -26.00 17.74
N LEU A 105 -11.36 -25.42 18.54
CA LEU A 105 -10.13 -26.07 18.95
C LEU A 105 -9.29 -26.54 17.78
N ARG A 106 -9.39 -25.84 16.71
CA ARG A 106 -8.79 -26.27 15.45
C ARG A 106 -7.37 -25.84 15.27
N ASN A 107 -6.76 -25.49 16.29
CA ASN A 107 -5.39 -25.11 16.13
C ASN A 107 -4.46 -25.90 16.83
#